data_d5a16a6cc9c804b6511867d9cb0df81f
#
_entry.id   d5a16a6cc9c804b6511867d9cb0df81f
#
_cell.length_a   1.000
_cell.length_b   1.000
_cell.length_c   1.000
_cell.angle_alpha   90.00
_cell.angle_beta   90.00
_cell.angle_gamma   90.00
#
_symmetry.space_group_name_H-M   'P 1'
#
loop_
_entity.id
_entity.type
_entity.pdbx_description
1 polymer ?
#
loop_
_entity_poly.entity_id
_entity_poly.type
_entity_poly.pdbx_seq_one_letter_code
_entity_poly.pdbx_strand_id
1 'polypeptide(L)'
;RAGCGLAKLLIPEPLIPAALAIAPSATAFALPIDDATADIIPHRAAQVIDHALAGARCAAIGPALGTSPGASAATLRLLTQPDIPVVADADAINCMAAIPDIGPDIRAPLILTPHPGEFARLAASLHISADDPPTAAAESLARRLGAIVILKSQRTIVTDGHATWTHDAPNPLLATAGSGDVLTGVIAALIAQHVRPHIPLGSLTKASQHLGGLSLYDAARLAVAIHADAA
;
A
#
# COMPACT_ATOMS: atom_id res chain seq x y z
N ARG A 1 5.91 -14.48 -5.90
CA ARG A 1 6.98 -14.51 -4.87
C ARG A 1 8.08 -13.54 -5.28
N ALA A 2 8.06 -12.33 -4.74
CA ALA A 2 9.08 -11.31 -5.04
C ALA A 2 10.24 -11.31 -4.03
N GLY A 3 10.46 -12.42 -3.30
CA GLY A 3 11.64 -12.60 -2.44
C GLY A 3 11.48 -12.11 -1.00
N CYS A 4 10.29 -11.68 -0.54
CA CYS A 4 10.08 -11.41 0.88
C CYS A 4 10.26 -12.70 1.71
N GLY A 5 10.82 -12.60 2.91
CA GLY A 5 11.13 -13.77 3.74
C GLY A 5 9.86 -14.47 4.23
N LEU A 6 8.97 -13.75 4.90
CA LEU A 6 7.69 -14.27 5.41
C LEU A 6 6.57 -13.32 5.03
N ALA A 7 5.51 -13.86 4.42
CA ALA A 7 4.26 -13.16 4.21
C ALA A 7 3.24 -13.57 5.29
N LYS A 8 2.62 -12.59 5.92
CA LYS A 8 1.51 -12.77 6.86
C LYS A 8 0.21 -12.34 6.17
N LEU A 9 -0.76 -13.24 6.08
CA LEU A 9 -2.06 -13.00 5.50
C LEU A 9 -3.09 -12.76 6.62
N LEU A 10 -3.75 -11.62 6.60
CA LEU A 10 -4.85 -11.31 7.51
C LEU A 10 -6.14 -11.39 6.71
N ILE A 11 -6.88 -12.46 6.87
CA ILE A 11 -8.07 -12.78 6.08
C ILE A 11 -9.14 -13.45 6.95
N PRO A 12 -10.42 -13.40 6.56
CA PRO A 12 -11.47 -14.16 7.23
C PRO A 12 -11.13 -15.64 7.36
N GLU A 13 -11.44 -16.23 8.52
CA GLU A 13 -11.09 -17.64 8.82
C GLU A 13 -11.52 -18.64 7.74
N PRO A 14 -12.74 -18.55 7.16
CA PRO A 14 -13.17 -19.49 6.12
C PRO A 14 -12.32 -19.47 4.84
N LEU A 15 -11.59 -18.38 4.59
CA LEU A 15 -10.74 -18.23 3.41
C LEU A 15 -9.31 -18.76 3.60
N ILE A 16 -8.90 -19.05 4.83
CA ILE A 16 -7.53 -19.47 5.16
C ILE A 16 -7.11 -20.73 4.39
N PRO A 17 -7.90 -21.81 4.33
CA PRO A 17 -7.47 -23.02 3.59
C PRO A 17 -7.21 -22.73 2.10
N ALA A 18 -8.08 -21.97 1.45
CA ALA A 18 -7.92 -21.61 0.05
C ALA A 18 -6.69 -20.72 -0.18
N ALA A 19 -6.48 -19.74 0.68
CA ALA A 19 -5.33 -18.83 0.57
C ALA A 19 -4.00 -19.57 0.79
N LEU A 20 -3.91 -20.48 1.76
CA LEU A 20 -2.71 -21.27 2.01
C LEU A 20 -2.47 -22.34 0.93
N ALA A 21 -3.51 -22.81 0.24
CA ALA A 21 -3.33 -23.66 -0.94
C ALA A 21 -2.63 -22.91 -2.09
N ILE A 22 -2.92 -21.60 -2.25
CA ILE A 22 -2.30 -20.74 -3.26
C ILE A 22 -0.91 -20.28 -2.80
N ALA A 23 -0.77 -19.92 -1.52
CA ALA A 23 0.44 -19.37 -0.93
C ALA A 23 0.91 -20.22 0.29
N PRO A 24 1.40 -21.45 0.10
CA PRO A 24 1.70 -22.38 1.19
C PRO A 24 2.86 -21.94 2.08
N SER A 25 3.65 -20.99 1.64
CA SER A 25 4.76 -20.41 2.42
C SER A 25 4.35 -19.20 3.28
N ALA A 26 3.09 -18.78 3.23
CA ALA A 26 2.58 -17.71 4.06
C ALA A 26 2.09 -18.23 5.43
N THR A 27 2.03 -17.33 6.41
CA THR A 27 1.34 -17.54 7.68
C THR A 27 0.02 -16.79 7.65
N ALA A 28 -1.09 -17.43 8.03
CA ALA A 28 -2.40 -16.79 8.06
C ALA A 28 -2.83 -16.45 9.49
N PHE A 29 -3.47 -15.31 9.63
CA PHE A 29 -4.13 -14.82 10.84
C PHE A 29 -5.60 -14.59 10.52
N ALA A 30 -6.49 -15.18 11.30
CA ALA A 30 -7.92 -15.04 11.13
C ALA A 30 -8.36 -13.61 11.50
N LEU A 31 -8.87 -12.85 10.53
CA LEU A 31 -9.57 -11.60 10.82
C LEU A 31 -10.96 -11.93 11.34
N PRO A 32 -11.35 -11.40 12.51
CA PRO A 32 -12.68 -11.56 13.05
C PRO A 32 -13.71 -10.86 12.18
N ILE A 33 -14.72 -11.60 11.74
CA ILE A 33 -15.86 -11.10 10.99
C ILE A 33 -17.15 -11.33 11.77
N ASP A 34 -18.15 -10.54 11.47
CA ASP A 34 -19.53 -10.72 11.95
C ASP A 34 -20.22 -11.75 11.09
N ASP A 35 -20.82 -12.77 11.70
CA ASP A 35 -21.43 -13.91 10.99
C ASP A 35 -22.65 -13.50 10.14
N ALA A 36 -23.35 -12.43 10.50
CA ALA A 36 -24.55 -11.99 9.80
C ALA A 36 -24.22 -11.08 8.60
N THR A 37 -23.21 -10.23 8.74
CA THR A 37 -22.87 -9.22 7.73
C THR A 37 -21.61 -9.58 6.93
N ALA A 38 -20.82 -10.56 7.39
CA ALA A 38 -19.50 -10.90 6.90
C ALA A 38 -18.50 -9.72 6.94
N ASP A 39 -18.82 -8.64 7.67
CA ASP A 39 -17.94 -7.49 7.84
C ASP A 39 -16.89 -7.73 8.93
N ILE A 40 -15.75 -7.06 8.79
CA ILE A 40 -14.66 -7.09 9.78
C ILE A 40 -15.16 -6.43 11.09
N ILE A 41 -14.95 -7.11 12.23
CA ILE A 41 -15.28 -6.56 13.55
C ILE A 41 -14.12 -5.66 14.02
N PRO A 42 -14.24 -4.32 14.01
CA PRO A 42 -13.09 -3.41 14.11
C PRO A 42 -12.26 -3.59 15.38
N HIS A 43 -12.91 -3.65 16.55
CA HIS A 43 -12.19 -3.72 17.84
C HIS A 43 -11.46 -5.06 18.04
N ARG A 44 -11.96 -6.15 17.45
CA ARG A 44 -11.30 -7.47 17.48
C ARG A 44 -10.21 -7.56 16.43
N ALA A 45 -10.44 -7.01 15.24
CA ALA A 45 -9.47 -6.97 14.16
C ALA A 45 -8.25 -6.13 14.53
N ALA A 46 -8.42 -5.04 15.27
CA ALA A 46 -7.31 -4.20 15.72
C ALA A 46 -6.23 -5.00 16.47
N GLN A 47 -6.63 -5.90 17.36
CA GLN A 47 -5.69 -6.76 18.12
C GLN A 47 -4.94 -7.72 17.20
N VAL A 48 -5.62 -8.31 16.22
CA VAL A 48 -5.03 -9.23 15.23
C VAL A 48 -4.05 -8.48 14.34
N ILE A 49 -4.44 -7.29 13.88
CA ILE A 49 -3.59 -6.42 13.06
C ILE A 49 -2.32 -6.07 13.84
N ASP A 50 -2.43 -5.56 15.06
CA ASP A 50 -1.27 -5.18 15.89
C ASP A 50 -0.33 -6.35 16.13
N HIS A 51 -0.87 -7.53 16.43
CA HIS A 51 -0.07 -8.75 16.60
C HIS A 51 0.65 -9.14 15.31
N ALA A 52 -0.02 -9.06 14.17
CA ALA A 52 0.57 -9.40 12.88
C ALA A 52 1.65 -8.37 12.45
N LEU A 53 1.47 -7.10 12.80
CA LEU A 53 2.44 -6.04 12.51
C LEU A 53 3.73 -6.19 13.34
N ALA A 54 3.68 -6.89 14.47
CA ALA A 54 4.88 -7.12 15.29
C ALA A 54 5.98 -7.80 14.46
N GLY A 55 7.10 -7.06 14.27
CA GLY A 55 8.22 -7.49 13.45
C GLY A 55 7.99 -7.45 11.93
N ALA A 56 6.85 -6.93 11.46
CA ALA A 56 6.63 -6.69 10.05
C ALA A 56 7.49 -5.50 9.58
N ARG A 57 7.91 -5.57 8.32
CA ARG A 57 8.71 -4.51 7.68
C ARG A 57 7.91 -3.67 6.69
N CYS A 58 6.75 -4.15 6.29
CA CYS A 58 5.82 -3.49 5.40
C CYS A 58 4.44 -4.11 5.60
N ALA A 59 3.39 -3.33 5.42
CA ALA A 59 2.02 -3.81 5.29
C ALA A 59 1.46 -3.43 3.92
N ALA A 60 0.61 -4.29 3.35
CA ALA A 60 -0.15 -4.00 2.15
C ALA A 60 -1.64 -4.23 2.44
N ILE A 61 -2.49 -3.33 1.95
CA ILE A 61 -3.93 -3.39 2.20
C ILE A 61 -4.70 -2.89 0.98
N GLY A 62 -5.86 -3.48 0.76
CA GLY A 62 -6.86 -2.98 -0.20
C GLY A 62 -7.34 -3.99 -1.21
N PRO A 63 -6.50 -4.82 -1.85
CA PRO A 63 -6.99 -5.85 -2.77
C PRO A 63 -8.09 -6.71 -2.14
N ALA A 64 -9.28 -6.73 -2.77
CA ALA A 64 -10.45 -7.49 -2.34
C ALA A 64 -10.91 -7.23 -0.87
N LEU A 65 -10.60 -6.06 -0.32
CA LEU A 65 -10.93 -5.69 1.05
C LEU A 65 -12.42 -5.34 1.24
N GLY A 66 -13.04 -4.79 0.21
CA GLY A 66 -14.34 -4.13 0.30
C GLY A 66 -14.24 -2.72 0.89
N THR A 67 -15.41 -2.05 0.98
CA THR A 67 -15.51 -0.67 1.46
C THR A 67 -16.47 -0.54 2.66
N SER A 68 -16.64 -1.61 3.40
CA SER A 68 -17.47 -1.67 4.60
C SER A 68 -16.89 -0.80 5.74
N PRO A 69 -17.68 -0.49 6.77
CA PRO A 69 -17.16 0.17 7.97
C PRO A 69 -16.00 -0.57 8.61
N GLY A 70 -16.02 -1.90 8.62
CA GLY A 70 -14.92 -2.72 9.14
C GLY A 70 -13.65 -2.62 8.29
N ALA A 71 -13.79 -2.61 6.96
CA ALA A 71 -12.69 -2.39 6.02
C ALA A 71 -12.07 -1.00 6.19
N SER A 72 -12.92 0.04 6.35
CA SER A 72 -12.47 1.41 6.60
C SER A 72 -11.71 1.52 7.92
N ALA A 73 -12.20 0.88 8.98
CA ALA A 73 -11.52 0.85 10.28
C ALA A 73 -10.17 0.13 10.22
N ALA A 74 -10.07 -1.00 9.50
CA ALA A 74 -8.83 -1.72 9.30
C ALA A 74 -7.81 -0.89 8.51
N THR A 75 -8.27 -0.19 7.45
CA THR A 75 -7.46 0.74 6.67
C THR A 75 -6.90 1.85 7.55
N LEU A 76 -7.76 2.54 8.30
CA LEU A 76 -7.35 3.62 9.20
C LEU A 76 -6.37 3.12 10.26
N ARG A 77 -6.59 1.91 10.81
CA ARG A 77 -5.66 1.31 11.78
C ARG A 77 -4.24 1.19 11.25
N LEU A 78 -4.08 0.77 9.99
CA LEU A 78 -2.77 0.69 9.35
C LEU A 78 -2.18 2.07 9.06
N LEU A 79 -2.98 3.01 8.57
CA LEU A 79 -2.50 4.36 8.24
C LEU A 79 -2.03 5.15 9.45
N THR A 80 -2.50 4.82 10.65
CA THR A 80 -2.09 5.48 11.90
C THR A 80 -0.81 4.90 12.52
N GLN A 81 -0.20 3.84 11.95
CA GLN A 81 1.04 3.24 12.44
C GLN A 81 2.26 4.03 11.96
N PRO A 82 3.08 4.63 12.85
CA PRO A 82 4.15 5.53 12.40
C PRO A 82 5.39 4.79 11.87
N ASP A 83 5.60 3.54 12.25
CA ASP A 83 6.88 2.86 12.08
C ASP A 83 6.92 1.86 10.92
N ILE A 84 5.76 1.52 10.34
CA ILE A 84 5.65 0.49 9.33
C ILE A 84 5.15 1.11 8.02
N PRO A 85 5.92 1.03 6.92
CA PRO A 85 5.45 1.46 5.62
C PRO A 85 4.20 0.69 5.20
N VAL A 86 3.24 1.42 4.64
CA VAL A 86 1.96 0.88 4.16
C VAL A 86 1.83 1.10 2.66
N VAL A 87 1.49 0.04 1.93
CA VAL A 87 1.08 0.11 0.53
C VAL A 87 -0.44 -0.02 0.50
N ALA A 88 -1.13 1.04 0.11
CA ALA A 88 -2.59 1.06 -0.01
C ALA A 88 -2.99 1.07 -1.49
N ASP A 89 -3.82 0.10 -1.87
CA ASP A 89 -4.32 -0.10 -3.23
C ASP A 89 -5.85 -0.31 -3.22
N ALA A 90 -6.48 -0.25 -4.35
CA ALA A 90 -7.86 -0.66 -4.58
C ALA A 90 -8.83 -0.13 -3.51
N ASP A 91 -9.51 -1.03 -2.79
CA ASP A 91 -10.54 -0.66 -1.82
C ASP A 91 -10.02 0.14 -0.62
N ALA A 92 -8.75 0.00 -0.25
CA ALA A 92 -8.17 0.86 0.79
C ALA A 92 -8.16 2.33 0.35
N ILE A 93 -7.88 2.61 -0.93
CA ILE A 93 -7.95 3.96 -1.48
C ILE A 93 -9.40 4.47 -1.50
N ASN A 94 -10.36 3.59 -1.82
CA ASN A 94 -11.78 3.92 -1.75
C ASN A 94 -12.23 4.21 -0.31
N CYS A 95 -11.77 3.44 0.67
CA CYS A 95 -12.00 3.71 2.10
C CYS A 95 -11.42 5.06 2.52
N MET A 96 -10.19 5.39 2.08
CA MET A 96 -9.58 6.69 2.34
C MET A 96 -10.41 7.84 1.77
N ALA A 97 -10.90 7.70 0.54
CA ALA A 97 -11.73 8.71 -0.11
C ALA A 97 -13.08 8.95 0.59
N ALA A 98 -13.57 7.98 1.36
CA ALA A 98 -14.80 8.09 2.15
C ALA A 98 -14.60 8.78 3.52
N ILE A 99 -13.35 8.96 3.97
CA ILE A 99 -13.04 9.61 5.25
C ILE A 99 -12.75 11.09 4.99
N PRO A 100 -13.58 12.01 5.51
CA PRO A 100 -13.34 13.45 5.33
C PRO A 100 -11.99 13.86 5.91
N ASP A 101 -11.22 14.63 5.14
CA ASP A 101 -9.92 15.22 5.55
C ASP A 101 -8.95 14.23 6.22
N ILE A 102 -8.82 13.05 5.64
CA ILE A 102 -8.00 11.94 6.20
C ILE A 102 -6.51 12.32 6.39
N GLY A 103 -6.00 13.34 5.72
CA GLY A 103 -4.57 13.69 5.71
C GLY A 103 -3.93 13.76 7.10
N PRO A 104 -4.50 14.47 8.11
CA PRO A 104 -3.93 14.58 9.44
C PRO A 104 -3.82 13.25 10.22
N ASP A 105 -4.61 12.25 9.86
CA ASP A 105 -4.64 10.96 10.54
C ASP A 105 -3.55 10.00 10.03
N ILE A 106 -2.98 10.29 8.85
CA ILE A 106 -1.94 9.47 8.25
C ILE A 106 -0.60 9.72 8.96
N ARG A 107 -0.06 8.66 9.55
CA ARG A 107 1.26 8.65 10.20
C ARG A 107 2.21 7.67 9.56
N ALA A 108 1.67 6.64 8.90
CA ALA A 108 2.48 5.64 8.23
C ALA A 108 3.22 6.25 7.03
N PRO A 109 4.48 5.88 6.80
CA PRO A 109 5.11 6.09 5.51
C PRO A 109 4.27 5.37 4.43
N LEU A 110 3.63 6.13 3.53
CA LEU A 110 2.54 5.64 2.69
C LEU A 110 2.92 5.61 1.20
N ILE A 111 2.59 4.51 0.53
CA ILE A 111 2.57 4.40 -0.93
C ILE A 111 1.14 4.12 -1.36
N LEU A 112 0.65 4.91 -2.29
CA LEU A 112 -0.67 4.75 -2.93
C LEU A 112 -0.48 4.28 -4.36
N THR A 113 -1.30 3.33 -4.80
CA THR A 113 -1.25 2.78 -6.16
C THR A 113 -2.57 2.95 -6.93
N PRO A 114 -3.16 4.17 -6.98
CA PRO A 114 -4.45 4.37 -7.61
C PRO A 114 -4.42 4.14 -9.12
N HIS A 115 -5.47 3.54 -9.66
CA HIS A 115 -5.86 3.72 -11.06
C HIS A 115 -6.60 5.05 -11.23
N PRO A 116 -6.82 5.58 -12.46
CA PRO A 116 -7.42 6.91 -12.63
C PRO A 116 -8.75 7.14 -11.91
N GLY A 117 -9.60 6.11 -11.82
CA GLY A 117 -10.89 6.22 -11.13
C GLY A 117 -10.76 6.30 -9.59
N GLU A 118 -9.83 5.55 -8.98
CA GLU A 118 -9.50 5.64 -7.55
C GLU A 118 -8.86 6.99 -7.23
N PHE A 119 -7.93 7.41 -8.10
CA PHE A 119 -7.28 8.71 -7.98
C PHE A 119 -8.31 9.84 -7.98
N ALA A 120 -9.23 9.85 -8.94
CA ALA A 120 -10.24 10.90 -9.05
C ALA A 120 -11.13 10.99 -7.81
N ARG A 121 -11.54 9.84 -7.23
CA ARG A 121 -12.33 9.83 -5.99
C ARG A 121 -11.57 10.39 -4.80
N LEU A 122 -10.32 9.95 -4.61
CA LEU A 122 -9.48 10.42 -3.49
C LEU A 122 -9.10 11.90 -3.68
N ALA A 123 -8.74 12.33 -4.88
CA ALA A 123 -8.42 13.71 -5.19
C ALA A 123 -9.63 14.65 -4.93
N ALA A 124 -10.83 14.24 -5.34
CA ALA A 124 -12.04 14.98 -5.08
C ALA A 124 -12.35 15.15 -3.58
N SER A 125 -12.16 14.09 -2.77
CA SER A 125 -12.37 14.15 -1.31
C SER A 125 -11.38 15.09 -0.60
N LEU A 126 -10.22 15.35 -1.21
CA LEU A 126 -9.18 16.23 -0.70
C LEU A 126 -9.14 17.60 -1.39
N HIS A 127 -10.15 17.92 -2.21
CA HIS A 127 -10.29 19.17 -2.95
C HIS A 127 -9.12 19.46 -3.91
N ILE A 128 -8.54 18.42 -4.50
CA ILE A 128 -7.53 18.52 -5.56
C ILE A 128 -8.26 18.66 -6.89
N SER A 129 -7.86 19.65 -7.72
CA SER A 129 -8.51 19.93 -8.98
C SER A 129 -8.43 18.78 -9.97
N ALA A 130 -9.57 18.44 -10.58
CA ALA A 130 -9.64 17.47 -11.67
C ALA A 130 -9.14 18.04 -13.02
N ASP A 131 -9.02 19.38 -13.12
CA ASP A 131 -8.58 20.06 -14.34
C ASP A 131 -7.05 20.12 -14.48
N ASP A 132 -6.33 19.78 -13.41
CA ASP A 132 -4.87 19.74 -13.43
C ASP A 132 -4.34 18.58 -14.31
N PRO A 133 -3.22 18.79 -15.00
CA PRO A 133 -2.54 17.68 -15.67
C PRO A 133 -2.26 16.51 -14.70
N PRO A 134 -2.37 15.24 -15.14
CA PRO A 134 -2.24 14.08 -14.26
C PRO A 134 -0.98 14.10 -13.38
N THR A 135 0.14 14.59 -13.91
CA THR A 135 1.38 14.72 -13.13
C THR A 135 1.24 15.74 -12.01
N ALA A 136 0.74 16.93 -12.30
CA ALA A 136 0.56 18.00 -11.31
C ALA A 136 -0.47 17.60 -10.22
N ALA A 137 -1.55 16.93 -10.62
CA ALA A 137 -2.55 16.40 -9.70
C ALA A 137 -1.95 15.30 -8.80
N ALA A 138 -1.15 14.38 -9.35
CA ALA A 138 -0.48 13.34 -8.58
C ALA A 138 0.53 13.93 -7.58
N GLU A 139 1.32 14.94 -7.98
CA GLU A 139 2.23 15.67 -7.10
C GLU A 139 1.48 16.40 -5.97
N SER A 140 0.33 16.99 -6.28
CA SER A 140 -0.51 17.67 -5.30
C SER A 140 -1.08 16.68 -4.29
N LEU A 141 -1.53 15.51 -4.72
CA LEU A 141 -1.99 14.42 -3.84
C LEU A 141 -0.85 13.92 -2.96
N ALA A 142 0.33 13.68 -3.53
CA ALA A 142 1.50 13.22 -2.80
C ALA A 142 1.89 14.22 -1.68
N ARG A 143 1.95 15.51 -1.99
CA ARG A 143 2.24 16.57 -1.00
C ARG A 143 1.16 16.68 0.06
N ARG A 144 -0.12 16.59 -0.33
CA ARG A 144 -1.26 16.72 0.60
C ARG A 144 -1.27 15.62 1.66
N LEU A 145 -0.86 14.41 1.28
CA LEU A 145 -0.88 13.24 2.16
C LEU A 145 0.50 12.89 2.73
N GLY A 146 1.58 13.55 2.30
CA GLY A 146 2.95 13.15 2.64
C GLY A 146 3.28 11.73 2.14
N ALA A 147 2.74 11.33 1.00
CA ALA A 147 2.78 9.98 0.48
C ALA A 147 3.51 9.89 -0.85
N ILE A 148 3.90 8.67 -1.24
CA ILE A 148 4.30 8.39 -2.62
C ILE A 148 3.06 7.94 -3.38
N VAL A 149 2.84 8.51 -4.55
CA VAL A 149 1.71 8.19 -5.43
C VAL A 149 2.23 7.50 -6.69
N ILE A 150 1.70 6.31 -6.96
CA ILE A 150 1.89 5.57 -8.22
C ILE A 150 0.56 5.65 -8.99
N LEU A 151 0.40 6.65 -9.83
CA LEU A 151 -0.79 6.78 -10.67
C LEU A 151 -0.69 5.83 -11.86
N LYS A 152 -1.43 4.72 -11.78
CA LYS A 152 -1.47 3.66 -12.80
C LYS A 152 -2.22 4.16 -14.04
N SER A 153 -1.54 4.21 -15.18
CA SER A 153 -2.16 4.53 -16.48
C SER A 153 -1.26 4.00 -17.60
N GLN A 154 -1.56 4.31 -18.86
CA GLN A 154 -0.66 3.98 -19.97
C GLN A 154 0.76 4.53 -19.75
N ARG A 155 0.87 5.67 -19.10
CA ARG A 155 2.11 6.27 -18.60
C ARG A 155 2.03 6.31 -17.09
N THR A 156 2.63 5.34 -16.42
CA THR A 156 2.60 5.27 -14.96
C THR A 156 3.48 6.37 -14.36
N ILE A 157 2.89 7.20 -13.51
CA ILE A 157 3.57 8.30 -12.82
C ILE A 157 3.88 7.87 -11.39
N VAL A 158 5.13 8.05 -10.97
CA VAL A 158 5.57 7.84 -9.57
C VAL A 158 6.08 9.16 -9.04
N THR A 159 5.49 9.67 -7.97
CA THR A 159 5.90 10.93 -7.36
C THR A 159 5.79 10.91 -5.84
N ASP A 160 6.69 11.62 -5.16
CA ASP A 160 6.63 11.95 -3.73
C ASP A 160 6.16 13.40 -3.49
N GLY A 161 5.75 14.09 -4.58
CA GLY A 161 5.34 15.48 -4.58
C GLY A 161 6.48 16.48 -4.83
N HIS A 162 7.74 16.03 -4.81
CA HIS A 162 8.93 16.84 -5.10
C HIS A 162 9.72 16.30 -6.29
N ALA A 163 9.88 14.99 -6.34
CA ALA A 163 10.48 14.27 -7.45
C ALA A 163 9.41 13.47 -8.18
N THR A 164 9.45 13.48 -9.51
CA THR A 164 8.53 12.73 -10.35
C THR A 164 9.29 11.93 -11.40
N TRP A 165 8.91 10.68 -11.52
CA TRP A 165 9.38 9.79 -12.56
C TRP A 165 8.20 9.19 -13.31
N THR A 166 8.33 9.05 -14.62
CA THR A 166 7.29 8.47 -15.47
C THR A 166 7.85 7.23 -16.16
N HIS A 167 7.12 6.12 -16.05
CA HIS A 167 7.36 4.94 -16.85
C HIS A 167 6.57 5.07 -18.16
N ASP A 168 7.30 5.28 -19.26
CA ASP A 168 6.73 5.58 -20.57
C ASP A 168 6.84 4.37 -21.51
N ALA A 169 6.51 3.19 -21.02
CA ALA A 169 6.47 1.96 -21.79
C ALA A 169 5.10 1.28 -21.57
N PRO A 170 4.06 1.68 -22.31
CA PRO A 170 2.73 1.11 -22.16
C PRO A 170 2.77 -0.37 -22.54
N ASN A 171 2.31 -1.23 -21.64
CA ASN A 171 2.18 -2.66 -21.89
C ASN A 171 0.70 -3.07 -21.74
N PRO A 172 0.01 -3.42 -22.84
CA PRO A 172 -1.39 -3.83 -22.81
C PRO A 172 -1.66 -5.06 -21.96
N LEU A 173 -0.66 -5.92 -21.73
CA LEU A 173 -0.79 -7.13 -20.90
C LEU A 173 -1.04 -6.78 -19.44
N LEU A 174 -0.61 -5.60 -19.00
CA LEU A 174 -0.89 -5.09 -17.66
C LEU A 174 -2.36 -4.64 -17.45
N ALA A 175 -3.15 -4.53 -18.50
CA ALA A 175 -4.58 -4.25 -18.40
C ALA A 175 -5.41 -5.48 -17.98
N THR A 176 -4.77 -6.49 -17.41
CA THR A 176 -5.40 -7.71 -16.90
C THR A 176 -5.81 -7.55 -15.44
N ALA A 177 -6.98 -8.12 -15.08
CA ALA A 177 -7.43 -8.14 -13.69
C ALA A 177 -6.39 -8.82 -12.79
N GLY A 178 -6.13 -8.24 -11.61
CA GLY A 178 -5.12 -8.72 -10.67
C GLY A 178 -3.70 -8.21 -10.92
N SER A 179 -3.42 -7.56 -12.05
CA SER A 179 -2.11 -6.97 -12.33
C SER A 179 -1.72 -5.91 -11.27
N GLY A 180 -2.68 -5.09 -10.81
CA GLY A 180 -2.47 -4.14 -9.71
C GLY A 180 -2.11 -4.82 -8.39
N ASP A 181 -2.77 -5.94 -8.08
CA ASP A 181 -2.50 -6.72 -6.86
C ASP A 181 -1.06 -7.27 -6.87
N VAL A 182 -0.59 -7.71 -8.05
CA VAL A 182 0.81 -8.14 -8.24
C VAL A 182 1.77 -6.98 -8.01
N LEU A 183 1.50 -5.80 -8.57
CA LEU A 183 2.31 -4.61 -8.34
C LEU A 183 2.39 -4.27 -6.84
N THR A 184 1.26 -4.27 -6.15
CA THR A 184 1.18 -4.04 -4.69
C THR A 184 2.05 -5.05 -3.92
N GLY A 185 2.02 -6.32 -4.31
CA GLY A 185 2.87 -7.36 -3.73
C GLY A 185 4.36 -7.17 -4.03
N VAL A 186 4.74 -6.73 -5.23
CA VAL A 186 6.12 -6.43 -5.61
C VAL A 186 6.66 -5.24 -4.81
N ILE A 187 5.87 -4.15 -4.69
CA ILE A 187 6.24 -2.97 -3.88
C ILE A 187 6.50 -3.40 -2.43
N ALA A 188 5.54 -4.10 -1.82
CA ALA A 188 5.66 -4.54 -0.42
C ALA A 188 6.88 -5.44 -0.20
N ALA A 189 7.17 -6.34 -1.15
CA ALA A 189 8.34 -7.21 -1.09
C ALA A 189 9.66 -6.45 -1.19
N LEU A 190 9.78 -5.48 -2.09
CA LEU A 190 10.97 -4.64 -2.22
C LEU A 190 11.20 -3.79 -0.96
N ILE A 191 10.14 -3.22 -0.41
CA ILE A 191 10.21 -2.48 0.86
C ILE A 191 10.72 -3.39 1.97
N ALA A 192 10.12 -4.56 2.13
CA ALA A 192 10.48 -5.48 3.20
C ALA A 192 11.95 -5.96 3.14
N GLN A 193 12.50 -6.06 1.94
CA GLN A 193 13.87 -6.52 1.71
C GLN A 193 14.91 -5.40 1.75
N HIS A 194 14.60 -4.26 1.17
CA HIS A 194 15.61 -3.26 0.77
C HIS A 194 15.43 -1.89 1.43
N VAL A 195 14.22 -1.57 1.92
CA VAL A 195 14.00 -0.33 2.67
C VAL A 195 14.30 -0.57 4.13
N ARG A 196 15.13 0.29 4.72
CA ARG A 196 15.47 0.17 6.13
C ARG A 196 14.39 0.78 7.00
N PRO A 197 14.10 0.18 8.17
CA PRO A 197 13.30 0.84 9.18
C PRO A 197 13.91 2.20 9.51
N HIS A 198 13.07 3.20 9.76
CA HIS A 198 13.53 4.48 10.28
C HIS A 198 14.11 4.25 11.67
N ILE A 199 15.43 4.16 11.76
CA ILE A 199 16.13 4.05 13.04
C ILE A 199 16.54 5.45 13.45
N PRO A 200 16.18 5.95 14.65
CA PRO A 200 16.59 7.26 15.12
C PRO A 200 18.12 7.41 15.03
N LEU A 201 18.58 8.57 14.55
CA LEU A 201 20.01 8.84 14.25
C LEU A 201 20.95 8.48 15.40
N GLY A 202 20.51 8.57 16.66
CA GLY A 202 21.29 8.29 17.86
C GLY A 202 21.56 6.81 18.16
N SER A 203 20.88 5.88 17.46
CA SER A 203 21.03 4.43 17.68
C SER A 203 21.81 3.72 16.57
N LEU A 204 22.27 4.45 15.54
CA LEU A 204 23.06 3.90 14.44
C LEU A 204 24.54 3.84 14.79
N THR A 205 25.13 2.65 14.71
CA THR A 205 26.59 2.51 14.70
C THR A 205 27.15 3.05 13.37
N LYS A 206 28.43 3.49 13.36
CA LYS A 206 29.11 3.95 12.13
C LYS A 206 29.03 2.93 10.99
N ALA A 207 29.03 1.64 11.28
CA ALA A 207 28.89 0.57 10.31
C ALA A 207 27.51 0.51 9.67
N SER A 208 26.44 0.87 10.41
CA SER A 208 25.06 0.89 9.87
C SER A 208 24.78 2.07 8.96
N GLN A 209 25.57 3.15 9.04
CA GLN A 209 25.40 4.35 8.22
C GLN A 209 25.89 4.16 6.77
N HIS A 210 26.73 3.16 6.50
CA HIS A 210 27.33 2.91 5.17
C HIS A 210 26.61 1.83 4.33
N LEU A 211 25.62 1.15 4.90
CA LEU A 211 24.88 0.13 4.17
C LEU A 211 23.67 0.81 3.47
N GLY A 212 23.84 1.20 2.20
CA GLY A 212 22.79 1.80 1.38
C GLY A 212 21.52 0.91 1.34
N GLY A 213 20.38 1.50 1.70
CA GLY A 213 19.05 0.93 1.46
C GLY A 213 18.33 1.73 0.38
N LEU A 214 17.30 1.16 -0.24
CA LEU A 214 16.41 1.91 -1.13
C LEU A 214 15.60 2.92 -0.30
N SER A 215 15.35 4.10 -0.88
CA SER A 215 14.25 4.94 -0.41
C SER A 215 12.91 4.30 -0.76
N LEU A 216 11.82 4.70 -0.11
CA LEU A 216 10.48 4.26 -0.49
C LEU A 216 10.14 4.69 -1.93
N TYR A 217 10.59 5.87 -2.34
CA TYR A 217 10.42 6.38 -3.70
C TYR A 217 11.16 5.52 -4.73
N ASP A 218 12.40 5.14 -4.45
CA ASP A 218 13.16 4.26 -5.36
C ASP A 218 12.60 2.84 -5.39
N ALA A 219 12.12 2.32 -4.25
CA ALA A 219 11.43 1.04 -4.21
C ALA A 219 10.15 1.04 -5.06
N ALA A 220 9.37 2.14 -5.02
CA ALA A 220 8.19 2.33 -5.84
C ALA A 220 8.51 2.36 -7.34
N ARG A 221 9.54 3.11 -7.74
CA ARG A 221 10.00 3.19 -9.15
C ARG A 221 10.49 1.84 -9.65
N LEU A 222 11.31 1.17 -8.87
CA LEU A 222 11.86 -0.14 -9.21
C LEU A 222 10.74 -1.18 -9.36
N ALA A 223 9.74 -1.15 -8.45
CA ALA A 223 8.59 -2.05 -8.53
C ALA A 223 7.80 -1.86 -9.83
N VAL A 224 7.54 -0.60 -10.23
CA VAL A 224 6.85 -0.29 -11.49
C VAL A 224 7.65 -0.79 -12.69
N ALA A 225 8.97 -0.58 -12.73
CA ALA A 225 9.82 -1.06 -13.81
C ALA A 225 9.82 -2.59 -13.89
N ILE A 226 10.06 -3.30 -12.78
CA ILE A 226 10.03 -4.77 -12.72
C ILE A 226 8.66 -5.31 -13.16
N HIS A 227 7.57 -4.72 -12.69
CA HIS A 227 6.22 -5.14 -13.02
C HIS A 227 5.91 -4.97 -14.51
N ALA A 228 6.37 -3.89 -15.11
CA ALA A 228 6.20 -3.62 -16.53
C ALA A 228 7.02 -4.58 -17.42
N ASP A 229 8.24 -4.91 -16.99
CA ASP A 229 9.14 -5.81 -17.73
C ASP A 229 8.74 -7.30 -17.62
N ALA A 230 8.02 -7.65 -16.55
CA ALA A 230 7.61 -9.04 -16.28
C ALA A 230 6.30 -9.46 -16.97
N ALA A 231 5.60 -8.55 -17.64
CA ALA A 231 4.33 -8.76 -18.32
C ALA A 231 4.53 -8.95 -19.82
#